data_ecfe007e039e8ee2785bd2dc4932b72c
#
_entry.id   ecfe007e039e8ee2785bd2dc4932b72c
#
_cell.length_a   1.000
_cell.length_b   1.000
_cell.length_c   1.000
_cell.angle_alpha   90.00
_cell.angle_beta   90.00
_cell.angle_gamma   90.00
#
_symmetry.space_group_name_H-M   'P 1'
#
loop_
_entity.id
_entity.type
_entity.pdbx_description
1 polymer ?
#
loop_
_entity_poly.entity_id
_entity_poly.type
_entity_poly.pdbx_seq_one_letter_code
_entity_poly.pdbx_strand_id
1 'polypeptide(L)'
;MALVVWRGDVPELGNVLAGSKKLQLMTWVLQVMPLFFFAGGASSAISWRRRNSLGYGVWLWGRASRLLRPLWVYLAVMAPLAFVVALFSPPETSAPLLLLTTQLLWFLGAYLSVIAILPMIIYLHERNPVGTLISLIAISAAVDLARFAYVMPATIGLVNFVSVWAVAALLGVWYVDKKLQGIFAVFLALAGLASNVALVALGPYPLSMVGMPGEKISNMAPPTIALLAHTFWISAVAAAAAPLIRKIAQNTTLWRGVIAVNLSAMTIYLWHLPILIALTVAEKLTGLTAPTRSSDGIYVPAGNYWSWWGIHAFLFIAGVMLVVRFLWVIENIKLPIWDSPSSFKKPKAKIEKVISITGVVACGVALLMFAATGLAGFPTRVANYAGVPLNSGLALAILVLGGTFVRLSGAVRVPKQDSA
;
A
#
# COMPACT_ATOMS: atom_id res chain seq x y z
N MET A 1 2.06 -4.00 14.82
CA MET A 1 2.80 -2.76 15.12
C MET A 1 4.27 -3.15 15.21
N ALA A 2 5.10 -2.66 14.31
CA ALA A 2 6.53 -2.90 14.38
C ALA A 2 7.09 -2.22 15.63
N LEU A 3 7.98 -2.89 16.32
CA LEU A 3 8.71 -2.36 17.47
C LEU A 3 10.21 -2.46 17.10
N VAL A 4 10.93 -1.39 17.24
CA VAL A 4 12.39 -1.42 17.17
C VAL A 4 12.93 -1.57 18.59
N VAL A 5 13.71 -2.61 18.80
CA VAL A 5 14.33 -2.92 20.08
C VAL A 5 15.83 -2.82 19.92
N TRP A 6 16.48 -2.20 20.87
CA TRP A 6 17.94 -2.01 20.85
C TRP A 6 18.64 -3.10 21.66
N ARG A 7 19.53 -3.86 21.01
CA ARG A 7 20.48 -4.76 21.67
C ARG A 7 21.87 -4.10 21.62
N GLY A 8 22.22 -3.41 22.68
CA GLY A 8 23.38 -2.52 22.62
C GLY A 8 23.12 -1.42 21.59
N ASP A 9 23.94 -1.33 20.56
CA ASP A 9 23.82 -0.34 19.49
C ASP A 9 23.19 -0.90 18.21
N VAL A 10 22.79 -2.17 18.20
CA VAL A 10 22.15 -2.81 17.05
C VAL A 10 20.61 -2.80 17.23
N PRO A 11 19.85 -2.22 16.29
CA PRO A 11 18.40 -2.27 16.31
C PRO A 11 17.91 -3.61 15.77
N GLU A 12 17.06 -4.27 16.54
CA GLU A 12 16.34 -5.47 16.12
C GLU A 12 14.86 -5.17 15.89
N LEU A 13 14.27 -5.79 14.87
CA LEU A 13 12.87 -5.61 14.56
C LEU A 13 12.04 -6.57 15.40
N GLY A 14 11.30 -6.02 16.36
CA GLY A 14 10.29 -6.75 17.10
C GLY A 14 8.88 -6.51 16.55
N ASN A 15 7.94 -7.34 16.97
CA ASN A 15 6.53 -7.11 16.66
C ASN A 15 5.66 -7.47 17.88
N VAL A 16 4.90 -6.48 18.36
CA VAL A 16 3.98 -6.65 19.48
C VAL A 16 2.94 -7.74 19.23
N LEU A 17 2.59 -8.00 17.97
CA LEU A 17 1.63 -9.06 17.60
C LEU A 17 2.16 -10.46 17.88
N ALA A 18 3.47 -10.67 17.78
CA ALA A 18 4.07 -12.00 17.98
C ALA A 18 3.83 -12.54 19.40
N GLY A 19 3.78 -11.64 20.41
CA GLY A 19 3.54 -12.01 21.80
C GLY A 19 2.08 -12.22 22.20
N SER A 20 1.10 -12.04 21.31
CA SER A 20 -0.31 -12.08 21.71
C SER A 20 -1.28 -12.49 20.60
N LYS A 21 -1.87 -13.69 20.75
CA LYS A 21 -2.94 -14.17 19.85
C LYS A 21 -4.14 -13.22 19.82
N LYS A 22 -4.45 -12.52 20.93
CA LYS A 22 -5.54 -11.53 20.98
C LYS A 22 -5.25 -10.34 20.06
N LEU A 23 -4.01 -9.84 20.03
CA LEU A 23 -3.62 -8.78 19.13
C LEU A 23 -3.60 -9.23 17.66
N GLN A 24 -3.22 -10.49 17.41
CA GLN A 24 -3.33 -11.07 16.07
C GLN A 24 -4.78 -11.12 15.58
N LEU A 25 -5.74 -11.49 16.43
CA LEU A 25 -7.17 -11.44 16.11
C LEU A 25 -7.65 -9.99 15.86
N MET A 26 -7.12 -8.99 16.57
CA MET A 26 -7.46 -7.60 16.29
C MET A 26 -7.07 -7.16 14.87
N THR A 27 -6.09 -7.82 14.24
CA THR A 27 -5.73 -7.54 12.83
C THR A 27 -6.87 -7.84 11.88
N TRP A 28 -7.83 -8.70 12.25
CA TRP A 28 -9.02 -9.00 11.44
C TRP A 28 -9.97 -7.80 11.32
N VAL A 29 -9.96 -6.91 12.30
CA VAL A 29 -10.76 -5.67 12.27
C VAL A 29 -9.93 -4.46 11.80
N LEU A 30 -8.65 -4.43 12.18
CA LEU A 30 -7.77 -3.29 11.94
C LEU A 30 -7.01 -3.35 10.60
N GLN A 31 -7.12 -4.47 9.86
CA GLN A 31 -6.53 -4.58 8.54
C GLN A 31 -7.35 -3.79 7.51
N VAL A 32 -6.94 -2.56 7.28
CA VAL A 32 -7.69 -1.59 6.43
C VAL A 32 -7.32 -1.63 4.95
N MET A 33 -6.28 -2.39 4.57
CA MET A 33 -5.81 -2.43 3.17
C MET A 33 -6.91 -2.84 2.17
N PRO A 34 -7.74 -3.89 2.43
CA PRO A 34 -8.85 -4.20 1.53
C PRO A 34 -9.80 -3.04 1.30
N LEU A 35 -10.04 -2.20 2.34
CA LEU A 35 -10.91 -1.04 2.23
C LEU A 35 -10.34 0.05 1.33
N PHE A 36 -9.01 0.22 1.31
CA PHE A 36 -8.36 1.15 0.37
C PHE A 36 -8.58 0.72 -1.08
N PHE A 37 -8.40 -0.58 -1.38
CA PHE A 37 -8.64 -1.09 -2.73
C PHE A 37 -10.13 -1.09 -3.09
N PHE A 38 -11.01 -1.39 -2.15
CA PHE A 38 -12.47 -1.30 -2.33
C PHE A 38 -12.89 0.14 -2.67
N ALA A 39 -12.50 1.11 -1.85
CA ALA A 39 -12.82 2.52 -2.08
C ALA A 39 -12.14 3.06 -3.35
N GLY A 40 -10.89 2.63 -3.60
CA GLY A 40 -10.16 2.93 -4.81
C GLY A 40 -10.84 2.40 -6.06
N GLY A 41 -11.32 1.17 -6.03
CA GLY A 41 -12.10 0.54 -7.09
C GLY A 41 -13.41 1.28 -7.35
N ALA A 42 -14.18 1.56 -6.30
CA ALA A 42 -15.44 2.33 -6.39
C ALA A 42 -15.23 3.72 -7.01
N SER A 43 -14.29 4.49 -6.47
CA SER A 43 -14.01 5.84 -6.96
C SER A 43 -13.45 5.84 -8.39
N SER A 44 -12.64 4.84 -8.72
CA SER A 44 -12.07 4.69 -10.07
C SER A 44 -13.10 4.26 -11.09
N ALA A 45 -14.05 3.39 -10.74
CA ALA A 45 -15.15 3.01 -11.61
C ALA A 45 -16.04 4.22 -11.97
N ILE A 46 -16.39 5.03 -10.95
CA ILE A 46 -17.17 6.27 -11.19
C ILE A 46 -16.41 7.19 -12.14
N SER A 47 -15.11 7.44 -11.90
CA SER A 47 -14.35 8.35 -12.74
C SER A 47 -14.05 7.80 -14.13
N TRP A 48 -13.88 6.47 -14.26
CA TRP A 48 -13.70 5.82 -15.57
C TRP A 48 -14.93 5.96 -16.43
N ARG A 49 -16.11 5.73 -15.87
CA ARG A 49 -17.40 5.87 -16.58
C ARG A 49 -17.72 7.32 -16.94
N ARG A 50 -17.25 8.28 -16.12
CA ARG A 50 -17.45 9.73 -16.35
C ARG A 50 -16.35 10.41 -17.15
N ARG A 51 -15.37 9.65 -17.67
CA ARG A 51 -14.20 10.24 -18.35
C ARG A 51 -14.52 10.95 -19.66
N ASN A 52 -15.73 10.80 -20.21
CA ASN A 52 -16.15 11.32 -21.51
C ASN A 52 -15.18 10.90 -22.64
N SER A 53 -14.65 11.86 -23.40
CA SER A 53 -13.68 11.63 -24.48
C SER A 53 -12.22 11.51 -24.01
N LEU A 54 -11.95 11.57 -22.71
CA LEU A 54 -10.58 11.45 -22.18
C LEU A 54 -10.02 10.05 -22.43
N GLY A 55 -8.82 10.00 -23.00
CA GLY A 55 -8.10 8.73 -23.22
C GLY A 55 -7.70 8.04 -21.93
N TYR A 56 -7.34 6.75 -22.05
CA TYR A 56 -6.90 5.93 -20.93
C TYR A 56 -5.70 6.54 -20.18
N GLY A 57 -4.69 7.02 -20.89
CA GLY A 57 -3.49 7.59 -20.28
C GLY A 57 -3.78 8.85 -19.46
N VAL A 58 -4.68 9.73 -19.93
CA VAL A 58 -5.09 10.92 -19.18
C VAL A 58 -5.83 10.55 -17.91
N TRP A 59 -6.72 9.58 -17.98
CA TRP A 59 -7.43 9.08 -16.81
C TRP A 59 -6.47 8.43 -15.81
N LEU A 60 -5.55 7.58 -16.28
CA LEU A 60 -4.57 6.89 -15.45
C LEU A 60 -3.61 7.90 -14.79
N TRP A 61 -3.11 8.87 -15.55
CA TRP A 61 -2.27 9.94 -15.00
C TRP A 61 -2.95 10.70 -13.87
N GLY A 62 -4.21 11.06 -14.05
CA GLY A 62 -4.99 11.75 -13.00
C GLY A 62 -5.13 10.94 -11.71
N ARG A 63 -4.97 9.60 -11.76
CA ARG A 63 -4.95 8.72 -10.60
C ARG A 63 -3.53 8.51 -10.06
N ALA A 64 -2.61 8.19 -10.94
CA ALA A 64 -1.22 7.92 -10.60
C ALA A 64 -0.51 9.14 -10.00
N SER A 65 -0.76 10.32 -10.50
CA SER A 65 -0.14 11.57 -10.02
C SER A 65 -0.41 11.84 -8.53
N ARG A 66 -1.60 11.47 -8.03
CA ARG A 66 -1.95 11.62 -6.62
C ARG A 66 -1.12 10.72 -5.68
N LEU A 67 -0.59 9.62 -6.20
CA LEU A 67 0.26 8.69 -5.47
C LEU A 67 1.73 9.01 -5.68
N LEU A 68 2.11 9.27 -6.92
CA LEU A 68 3.51 9.50 -7.30
C LEU A 68 4.05 10.82 -6.74
N ARG A 69 3.21 11.85 -6.60
CA ARG A 69 3.66 13.15 -6.12
C ARG A 69 4.17 13.11 -4.66
N PRO A 70 3.40 12.64 -3.67
CA PRO A 70 3.91 12.44 -2.31
C PRO A 70 5.10 11.47 -2.26
N LEU A 71 5.11 10.44 -3.11
CA LEU A 71 6.22 9.49 -3.20
C LEU A 71 7.52 10.18 -3.65
N TRP A 72 7.47 11.09 -4.66
CA TRP A 72 8.65 11.82 -5.09
C TRP A 72 9.22 12.72 -3.98
N VAL A 73 8.34 13.41 -3.25
CA VAL A 73 8.75 14.21 -2.09
C VAL A 73 9.38 13.32 -1.02
N TYR A 74 8.78 12.17 -0.76
CA TYR A 74 9.29 11.18 0.18
C TYR A 74 10.71 10.71 -0.20
N LEU A 75 10.90 10.27 -1.43
CA LEU A 75 12.20 9.78 -1.91
C LEU A 75 13.26 10.89 -2.01
N ALA A 76 12.85 12.12 -2.36
CA ALA A 76 13.74 13.27 -2.39
C ALA A 76 14.32 13.62 -1.01
N VAL A 77 13.63 13.27 0.07
CA VAL A 77 14.11 13.44 1.44
C VAL A 77 14.82 12.18 1.95
N MET A 78 14.19 11.01 1.75
CA MET A 78 14.68 9.78 2.36
C MET A 78 15.95 9.22 1.69
N ALA A 79 16.14 9.39 0.37
CA ALA A 79 17.31 8.87 -0.30
C ALA A 79 18.60 9.65 0.08
N PRO A 80 18.63 11.00 0.11
CA PRO A 80 19.76 11.74 0.66
C PRO A 80 20.00 11.46 2.15
N LEU A 81 18.94 11.36 2.96
CA LEU A 81 19.05 11.02 4.37
C LEU A 81 19.69 9.64 4.56
N ALA A 82 19.26 8.64 3.80
CA ALA A 82 19.82 7.30 3.84
C ALA A 82 21.30 7.29 3.42
N PHE A 83 21.67 8.09 2.41
CA PHE A 83 23.06 8.25 2.01
C PHE A 83 23.91 8.86 3.15
N VAL A 84 23.42 9.93 3.78
CA VAL A 84 24.11 10.56 4.93
C VAL A 84 24.23 9.57 6.09
N VAL A 85 23.15 8.85 6.44
CA VAL A 85 23.19 7.84 7.50
C VAL A 85 24.23 6.75 7.20
N ALA A 86 24.33 6.32 5.94
CA ALA A 86 25.32 5.32 5.53
C ALA A 86 26.78 5.78 5.65
N LEU A 87 27.05 7.09 5.64
CA LEU A 87 28.40 7.63 5.86
C LEU A 87 28.84 7.62 7.33
N PHE A 88 27.87 7.73 8.26
CA PHE A 88 28.15 7.93 9.68
C PHE A 88 27.75 6.75 10.58
N SER A 89 27.00 5.78 10.05
CA SER A 89 26.49 4.65 10.83
C SER A 89 26.89 3.31 10.21
N PRO A 90 27.31 2.33 11.04
CA PRO A 90 27.58 0.98 10.55
C PRO A 90 26.37 0.36 9.88
N PRO A 91 26.56 -0.48 8.86
CA PRO A 91 25.45 -1.14 8.15
C PRO A 91 24.56 -1.98 9.07
N GLU A 92 25.09 -2.59 10.11
CA GLU A 92 24.37 -3.41 11.09
C GLU A 92 23.31 -2.59 11.83
N THR A 93 23.62 -1.32 12.12
CA THR A 93 22.72 -0.39 12.81
C THR A 93 21.72 0.26 11.84
N SER A 94 22.20 0.70 10.68
CA SER A 94 21.38 1.52 9.76
C SER A 94 20.49 0.68 8.85
N ALA A 95 20.92 -0.51 8.41
CA ALA A 95 20.18 -1.27 7.40
C ALA A 95 18.78 -1.72 7.84
N PRO A 96 18.56 -2.25 9.06
CA PRO A 96 17.23 -2.64 9.49
C PRO A 96 16.25 -1.45 9.54
N LEU A 97 16.72 -0.28 10.00
CA LEU A 97 15.92 0.94 10.09
C LEU A 97 15.57 1.47 8.70
N LEU A 98 16.55 1.53 7.79
CA LEU A 98 16.34 2.02 6.42
C LEU A 98 15.49 1.05 5.57
N LEU A 99 15.50 -0.25 5.87
CA LEU A 99 14.57 -1.21 5.25
C LEU A 99 13.12 -0.91 5.63
N LEU A 100 12.86 -0.64 6.91
CA LEU A 100 11.51 -0.29 7.37
C LEU A 100 10.93 0.93 6.65
N THR A 101 11.75 1.92 6.32
CA THR A 101 11.27 3.15 5.68
C THR A 101 10.61 2.90 4.32
N THR A 102 11.07 1.88 3.59
CA THR A 102 10.55 1.57 2.25
C THR A 102 9.69 0.32 2.18
N GLN A 103 9.64 -0.45 3.27
CA GLN A 103 8.92 -1.73 3.30
C GLN A 103 7.46 -1.62 2.83
N LEU A 104 6.80 -0.50 3.09
CA LEU A 104 5.40 -0.32 2.71
C LEU A 104 5.19 0.12 1.25
N LEU A 105 6.26 0.45 0.50
CA LEU A 105 6.12 0.92 -0.89
C LEU A 105 5.53 -0.13 -1.83
N TRP A 106 5.58 -1.42 -1.45
CA TRP A 106 4.90 -2.47 -2.22
C TRP A 106 3.41 -2.19 -2.44
N PHE A 107 2.73 -1.59 -1.44
CA PHE A 107 1.31 -1.26 -1.54
C PHE A 107 1.01 -0.27 -2.67
N LEU A 108 1.86 0.76 -2.85
CA LEU A 108 1.70 1.72 -3.94
C LEU A 108 1.86 1.04 -5.30
N GLY A 109 2.81 0.10 -5.42
CA GLY A 109 3.01 -0.69 -6.62
C GLY A 109 1.78 -1.56 -6.95
N ALA A 110 1.26 -2.27 -5.96
CA ALA A 110 0.04 -3.07 -6.10
C ALA A 110 -1.17 -2.19 -6.45
N TYR A 111 -1.34 -1.06 -5.79
CA TYR A 111 -2.46 -0.13 -6.02
C TYR A 111 -2.42 0.47 -7.42
N LEU A 112 -1.26 0.93 -7.89
CA LEU A 112 -1.09 1.43 -9.26
C LEU A 112 -1.40 0.34 -10.29
N SER A 113 -0.92 -0.88 -10.06
CA SER A 113 -1.17 -2.02 -10.95
C SER A 113 -2.66 -2.35 -11.06
N VAL A 114 -3.35 -2.41 -9.92
CA VAL A 114 -4.80 -2.67 -9.88
C VAL A 114 -5.59 -1.56 -10.58
N ILE A 115 -5.25 -0.29 -10.34
CA ILE A 115 -5.91 0.83 -11.02
C ILE A 115 -5.68 0.76 -12.53
N ALA A 116 -4.47 0.43 -12.97
CA ALA A 116 -4.17 0.34 -14.40
C ALA A 116 -4.99 -0.74 -15.12
N ILE A 117 -5.23 -1.88 -14.49
CA ILE A 117 -6.03 -2.97 -15.08
C ILE A 117 -7.54 -2.81 -14.83
N LEU A 118 -7.95 -1.88 -13.95
CA LEU A 118 -9.35 -1.73 -13.53
C LEU A 118 -10.32 -1.47 -14.71
N PRO A 119 -9.99 -0.68 -15.75
CA PRO A 119 -10.86 -0.53 -16.91
C PRO A 119 -11.15 -1.85 -17.63
N MET A 120 -10.16 -2.75 -17.69
CA MET A 120 -10.36 -4.10 -18.23
C MET A 120 -11.26 -4.94 -17.31
N ILE A 121 -11.05 -4.87 -15.99
CA ILE A 121 -11.90 -5.55 -15.00
C ILE A 121 -13.34 -5.06 -15.09
N ILE A 122 -13.57 -3.76 -15.23
CA ILE A 122 -14.91 -3.18 -15.42
C ILE A 122 -15.56 -3.73 -16.70
N TYR A 123 -14.83 -3.75 -17.81
CA TYR A 123 -15.31 -4.29 -19.08
C TYR A 123 -15.72 -5.77 -18.99
N LEU A 124 -14.89 -6.59 -18.34
CA LEU A 124 -15.18 -8.02 -18.12
C LEU A 124 -16.39 -8.18 -17.16
N HIS A 125 -16.45 -7.39 -16.11
CA HIS A 125 -17.55 -7.37 -15.16
C HIS A 125 -18.89 -6.98 -15.80
N GLU A 126 -18.91 -6.01 -16.71
CA GLU A 126 -20.10 -5.59 -17.42
C GLU A 126 -20.64 -6.69 -18.35
N ARG A 127 -19.75 -7.58 -18.84
CA ARG A 127 -20.14 -8.74 -19.66
C ARG A 127 -20.55 -9.96 -18.83
N ASN A 128 -19.76 -10.28 -17.82
CA ASN A 128 -19.99 -11.44 -16.95
C ASN A 128 -19.48 -11.14 -15.53
N PRO A 129 -20.32 -10.55 -14.65
CA PRO A 129 -19.90 -10.14 -13.31
C PRO A 129 -19.43 -11.30 -12.43
N VAL A 130 -20.17 -12.42 -12.49
CA VAL A 130 -19.85 -13.62 -11.67
C VAL A 130 -18.61 -14.31 -12.21
N GLY A 131 -18.50 -14.50 -13.52
CA GLY A 131 -17.34 -15.12 -14.15
C GLY A 131 -16.05 -14.33 -13.89
N THR A 132 -16.11 -12.99 -13.94
CA THR A 132 -14.95 -12.14 -13.61
C THR A 132 -14.50 -12.34 -12.18
N LEU A 133 -15.42 -12.38 -11.22
CA LEU A 133 -15.10 -12.61 -9.82
C LEU A 133 -14.50 -13.99 -9.59
N ILE A 134 -15.14 -15.04 -10.12
CA ILE A 134 -14.67 -16.42 -10.01
C ILE A 134 -13.28 -16.58 -10.62
N SER A 135 -13.01 -15.96 -11.78
CA SER A 135 -11.69 -16.01 -12.42
C SER A 135 -10.59 -15.42 -11.52
N LEU A 136 -10.83 -14.27 -10.90
CA LEU A 136 -9.85 -13.66 -10.00
C LEU A 136 -9.63 -14.50 -8.73
N ILE A 137 -10.68 -15.10 -8.18
CA ILE A 137 -10.59 -16.03 -7.04
C ILE A 137 -9.80 -17.28 -7.44
N ALA A 138 -10.11 -17.86 -8.60
CA ALA A 138 -9.43 -19.06 -9.11
C ALA A 138 -7.94 -18.81 -9.36
N ILE A 139 -7.57 -17.67 -9.94
CA ILE A 139 -6.17 -17.27 -10.10
C ILE A 139 -5.47 -17.21 -8.73
N SER A 140 -6.09 -16.53 -7.75
CA SER A 140 -5.50 -16.38 -6.41
C SER A 140 -5.35 -17.72 -5.70
N ALA A 141 -6.32 -18.62 -5.83
CA ALA A 141 -6.29 -19.96 -5.25
C ALA A 141 -5.24 -20.84 -5.93
N ALA A 142 -5.15 -20.79 -7.25
CA ALA A 142 -4.14 -21.54 -8.01
C ALA A 142 -2.71 -21.11 -7.66
N VAL A 143 -2.49 -19.82 -7.45
CA VAL A 143 -1.19 -19.27 -7.02
C VAL A 143 -0.82 -19.81 -5.63
N ASP A 144 -1.74 -19.79 -4.67
CA ASP A 144 -1.47 -20.32 -3.33
C ASP A 144 -1.24 -21.83 -3.35
N LEU A 145 -2.05 -22.55 -4.11
CA LEU A 145 -1.85 -24.00 -4.28
C LEU A 145 -0.47 -24.31 -4.87
N ALA A 146 -0.08 -23.60 -5.92
CA ALA A 146 1.24 -23.78 -6.54
C ALA A 146 2.41 -23.47 -5.58
N ARG A 147 2.24 -22.46 -4.73
CA ARG A 147 3.24 -22.09 -3.70
C ARG A 147 3.34 -23.13 -2.60
N PHE A 148 2.22 -23.56 -2.05
CA PHE A 148 2.19 -24.47 -0.87
C PHE A 148 2.45 -25.91 -1.26
N ALA A 149 2.14 -26.30 -2.50
CA ALA A 149 2.51 -27.61 -3.04
C ALA A 149 3.99 -27.65 -3.52
N TYR A 150 4.73 -26.52 -3.39
CA TYR A 150 6.13 -26.40 -3.84
C TYR A 150 6.35 -26.73 -5.32
N VAL A 151 5.31 -26.59 -6.15
CA VAL A 151 5.37 -26.84 -7.60
C VAL A 151 6.04 -25.68 -8.34
N MET A 152 5.92 -24.47 -7.79
CA MET A 152 6.45 -23.23 -8.38
C MET A 152 7.32 -22.47 -7.36
N PRO A 153 8.28 -21.65 -7.83
CA PRO A 153 9.05 -20.76 -6.96
C PRO A 153 8.12 -19.82 -6.16
N ALA A 154 8.53 -19.45 -4.94
CA ALA A 154 7.75 -18.57 -4.07
C ALA A 154 7.38 -17.22 -4.73
N THR A 155 8.17 -16.80 -5.73
CA THR A 155 7.93 -15.57 -6.52
C THR A 155 6.62 -15.58 -7.30
N ILE A 156 6.01 -16.77 -7.58
CA ILE A 156 4.69 -16.82 -8.21
C ILE A 156 3.64 -16.08 -7.35
N GLY A 157 3.84 -16.02 -6.04
CA GLY A 157 3.00 -15.27 -5.13
C GLY A 157 2.88 -13.77 -5.45
N LEU A 158 3.81 -13.21 -6.25
CA LEU A 158 3.71 -11.82 -6.70
C LEU A 158 2.45 -11.58 -7.55
N VAL A 159 1.91 -12.61 -8.20
CA VAL A 159 0.63 -12.52 -8.93
C VAL A 159 -0.50 -12.16 -7.98
N ASN A 160 -0.46 -12.65 -6.75
CA ASN A 160 -1.48 -12.36 -5.73
C ASN A 160 -1.45 -10.89 -5.25
N PHE A 161 -0.35 -10.15 -5.43
CA PHE A 161 -0.37 -8.70 -5.22
C PHE A 161 -1.28 -7.96 -6.22
N VAL A 162 -1.65 -8.58 -7.30
CA VAL A 162 -2.59 -8.01 -8.26
C VAL A 162 -3.96 -8.66 -8.12
N SER A 163 -4.04 -10.00 -8.12
CA SER A 163 -5.31 -10.74 -8.17
C SER A 163 -6.16 -10.53 -6.92
N VAL A 164 -5.59 -10.65 -5.72
CA VAL A 164 -6.31 -10.46 -4.44
C VAL A 164 -6.83 -9.02 -4.30
N TRP A 165 -5.98 -8.04 -4.61
CA TRP A 165 -6.37 -6.65 -4.52
C TRP A 165 -7.32 -6.23 -5.65
N ALA A 166 -7.26 -6.88 -6.82
CA ALA A 166 -8.23 -6.71 -7.88
C ALA A 166 -9.63 -7.16 -7.45
N VAL A 167 -9.75 -8.23 -6.64
CA VAL A 167 -11.04 -8.62 -6.04
C VAL A 167 -11.57 -7.52 -5.13
N ALA A 168 -10.76 -6.94 -4.26
CA ALA A 168 -11.19 -5.82 -3.43
C ALA A 168 -11.71 -4.64 -4.26
N ALA A 169 -10.97 -4.27 -5.33
CA ALA A 169 -11.38 -3.20 -6.24
C ALA A 169 -12.68 -3.56 -7.01
N LEU A 170 -12.83 -4.81 -7.45
CA LEU A 170 -14.04 -5.31 -8.10
C LEU A 170 -15.27 -5.26 -7.17
N LEU A 171 -15.11 -5.60 -5.88
CA LEU A 171 -16.18 -5.42 -4.89
C LEU A 171 -16.59 -3.95 -4.76
N GLY A 172 -15.63 -3.02 -4.89
CA GLY A 172 -15.92 -1.59 -4.99
C GLY A 172 -16.74 -1.22 -6.23
N VAL A 173 -16.48 -1.86 -7.38
CA VAL A 173 -17.32 -1.72 -8.60
C VAL A 173 -18.72 -2.28 -8.34
N TRP A 174 -18.85 -3.47 -7.73
CA TRP A 174 -20.13 -4.06 -7.36
C TRP A 174 -20.97 -3.16 -6.45
N TYR A 175 -20.29 -2.48 -5.51
CA TYR A 175 -20.95 -1.50 -4.63
C TYR A 175 -21.51 -0.31 -5.42
N VAL A 176 -20.75 0.26 -6.36
CA VAL A 176 -21.21 1.35 -7.23
C VAL A 176 -22.40 0.90 -8.10
N ASP A 177 -22.38 -0.35 -8.56
CA ASP A 177 -23.45 -0.95 -9.38
C ASP A 177 -24.64 -1.43 -8.55
N LYS A 178 -24.66 -1.10 -7.26
CA LYS A 178 -25.71 -1.51 -6.32
C LYS A 178 -25.91 -3.03 -6.19
N LYS A 179 -24.91 -3.82 -6.61
CA LYS A 179 -24.93 -5.28 -6.49
C LYS A 179 -24.48 -5.77 -5.11
N LEU A 180 -23.69 -4.94 -4.39
CA LEU A 180 -23.19 -5.23 -3.05
C LEU A 180 -23.86 -4.30 -2.04
N GLN A 181 -25.08 -4.63 -1.63
CA GLN A 181 -25.83 -3.85 -0.63
C GLN A 181 -26.94 -4.71 0.03
N GLY A 182 -27.54 -4.18 1.10
CA GLY A 182 -28.63 -4.84 1.82
C GLY A 182 -28.24 -6.21 2.36
N ILE A 183 -29.19 -7.16 2.31
CA ILE A 183 -29.02 -8.51 2.85
C ILE A 183 -27.90 -9.30 2.15
N PHE A 184 -27.67 -9.04 0.86
CA PHE A 184 -26.58 -9.69 0.13
C PHE A 184 -25.20 -9.29 0.66
N ALA A 185 -25.01 -8.02 1.04
CA ALA A 185 -23.76 -7.59 1.69
C ALA A 185 -23.55 -8.27 3.04
N VAL A 186 -24.64 -8.42 3.84
CA VAL A 186 -24.56 -9.15 5.12
C VAL A 186 -24.21 -10.62 4.91
N PHE A 187 -24.87 -11.27 3.95
CA PHE A 187 -24.58 -12.68 3.61
C PHE A 187 -23.12 -12.84 3.17
N LEU A 188 -22.62 -11.97 2.29
CA LEU A 188 -21.24 -12.03 1.80
C LEU A 188 -20.22 -11.74 2.92
N ALA A 189 -20.56 -10.86 3.86
CA ALA A 189 -19.73 -10.62 5.04
C ALA A 189 -19.59 -11.88 5.91
N LEU A 190 -20.73 -12.54 6.21
CA LEU A 190 -20.74 -13.77 7.00
C LEU A 190 -20.04 -14.93 6.29
N ALA A 191 -20.27 -15.10 4.99
CA ALA A 191 -19.60 -16.12 4.18
C ALA A 191 -18.08 -15.87 4.12
N GLY A 192 -17.65 -14.61 3.92
CA GLY A 192 -16.24 -14.22 3.92
C GLY A 192 -15.58 -14.47 5.28
N LEU A 193 -16.24 -14.12 6.38
CA LEU A 193 -15.75 -14.39 7.73
C LEU A 193 -15.64 -15.89 8.01
N ALA A 194 -16.68 -16.66 7.70
CA ALA A 194 -16.67 -18.10 7.87
C ALA A 194 -15.56 -18.78 7.05
N SER A 195 -15.38 -18.37 5.80
CA SER A 195 -14.28 -18.86 4.95
C SER A 195 -12.91 -18.48 5.53
N ASN A 196 -12.75 -17.27 6.05
CA ASN A 196 -11.49 -16.84 6.67
C ASN A 196 -11.17 -17.65 7.93
N VAL A 197 -12.17 -17.88 8.79
CA VAL A 197 -12.04 -18.75 9.97
C VAL A 197 -11.65 -20.17 9.55
N ALA A 198 -12.34 -20.75 8.57
CA ALA A 198 -12.05 -22.09 8.08
C ALA A 198 -10.63 -22.22 7.52
N LEU A 199 -10.20 -21.27 6.70
CA LEU A 199 -8.86 -21.26 6.11
C LEU A 199 -7.76 -21.15 7.17
N VAL A 200 -7.95 -20.32 8.20
CA VAL A 200 -6.97 -20.18 9.30
C VAL A 200 -7.00 -21.38 10.24
N ALA A 201 -8.18 -21.96 10.50
CA ALA A 201 -8.30 -23.09 11.44
C ALA A 201 -7.88 -24.43 10.82
N LEU A 202 -8.13 -24.64 9.54
CA LEU A 202 -7.93 -25.92 8.85
C LEU A 202 -6.78 -25.91 7.84
N GLY A 203 -6.34 -24.71 7.43
CA GLY A 203 -5.28 -24.52 6.42
C GLY A 203 -3.95 -24.09 7.02
N PRO A 204 -2.95 -23.83 6.17
CA PRO A 204 -1.61 -23.43 6.60
C PRO A 204 -1.48 -21.92 6.92
N TYR A 205 -2.58 -21.20 6.97
CA TYR A 205 -2.59 -19.75 7.06
C TYR A 205 -2.44 -19.25 8.50
N PRO A 206 -1.56 -18.27 8.76
CA PRO A 206 -1.37 -17.71 10.09
C PRO A 206 -2.61 -16.93 10.56
N LEU A 207 -2.76 -16.81 11.89
CA LEU A 207 -3.86 -16.11 12.53
C LEU A 207 -3.84 -14.61 12.21
N SER A 208 -2.66 -14.00 12.09
CA SER A 208 -2.50 -12.57 11.76
C SER A 208 -2.84 -12.29 10.29
N MET A 209 -3.66 -11.27 10.03
CA MET A 209 -3.93 -10.77 8.67
C MET A 209 -2.86 -9.79 8.17
N VAL A 210 -1.84 -9.49 8.97
CA VAL A 210 -0.67 -8.69 8.61
C VAL A 210 0.60 -9.54 8.73
N GLY A 211 1.65 -9.16 7.97
CA GLY A 211 2.94 -9.85 8.10
C GLY A 211 3.58 -9.64 9.46
N MET A 212 4.20 -10.68 9.98
CA MET A 212 4.99 -10.64 11.21
C MET A 212 6.42 -11.15 10.92
N PRO A 213 7.44 -10.54 11.53
CA PRO A 213 8.80 -11.05 11.44
C PRO A 213 8.89 -12.49 11.95
N GLY A 214 9.67 -13.35 11.28
CA GLY A 214 9.90 -14.72 11.68
C GLY A 214 8.83 -15.74 11.24
N GLU A 215 7.70 -15.32 10.70
CA GLU A 215 6.70 -16.26 10.15
C GLU A 215 7.12 -16.80 8.78
N LYS A 216 7.02 -18.12 8.61
CA LYS A 216 7.29 -18.79 7.33
C LYS A 216 6.28 -18.40 6.24
N ILE A 217 5.04 -18.16 6.64
CA ILE A 217 3.92 -17.79 5.77
C ILE A 217 3.32 -16.49 6.28
N SER A 218 3.20 -15.50 5.40
CA SER A 218 2.48 -14.26 5.67
C SER A 218 1.18 -14.24 4.87
N ASN A 219 0.07 -13.83 5.49
CA ASN A 219 -1.18 -13.60 4.76
C ASN A 219 -1.11 -12.38 3.83
N MET A 220 -0.17 -11.46 4.07
CA MET A 220 -0.15 -10.15 3.43
C MET A 220 0.95 -9.99 2.37
N ALA A 221 2.07 -10.69 2.52
CA ALA A 221 3.24 -10.48 1.68
C ALA A 221 3.93 -11.80 1.30
N PRO A 222 3.58 -12.39 0.15
CA PRO A 222 2.52 -12.01 -0.79
C PRO A 222 1.12 -12.37 -0.26
N PRO A 223 0.07 -11.66 -0.71
CA PRO A 223 -1.32 -11.91 -0.31
C PRO A 223 -1.76 -13.35 -0.55
N THR A 224 -2.54 -13.90 0.39
CA THR A 224 -3.04 -15.27 0.34
C THR A 224 -4.55 -15.32 0.11
N ILE A 225 -5.08 -16.53 -0.13
CA ILE A 225 -6.53 -16.73 -0.22
C ILE A 225 -7.22 -16.49 1.13
N ALA A 226 -6.53 -16.64 2.27
CA ALA A 226 -7.07 -16.23 3.57
C ALA A 226 -7.27 -14.70 3.64
N LEU A 227 -6.33 -13.92 3.12
CA LEU A 227 -6.50 -12.47 2.99
C LEU A 227 -7.58 -12.11 1.94
N LEU A 228 -7.77 -12.93 0.92
CA LEU A 228 -8.87 -12.76 -0.03
C LEU A 228 -10.23 -13.00 0.65
N ALA A 229 -10.40 -14.05 1.45
CA ALA A 229 -11.59 -14.28 2.26
C ALA A 229 -11.83 -13.12 3.24
N HIS A 230 -10.75 -12.63 3.87
CA HIS A 230 -10.79 -11.42 4.69
C HIS A 230 -11.27 -10.19 3.91
N THR A 231 -10.85 -10.04 2.67
CA THR A 231 -11.28 -8.95 1.78
C THR A 231 -12.78 -8.97 1.53
N PHE A 232 -13.38 -10.14 1.37
CA PHE A 232 -14.84 -10.26 1.22
C PHE A 232 -15.58 -9.76 2.44
N TRP A 233 -15.20 -10.24 3.63
CA TRP A 233 -15.96 -9.88 4.82
C TRP A 233 -15.81 -8.40 5.18
N ILE A 234 -14.61 -7.83 5.15
CA ILE A 234 -14.39 -6.43 5.55
C ILE A 234 -15.00 -5.44 4.52
N SER A 235 -14.92 -5.74 3.22
CA SER A 235 -15.53 -4.92 2.17
C SER A 235 -17.06 -5.00 2.21
N ALA A 236 -17.61 -6.18 2.47
CA ALA A 236 -19.05 -6.37 2.58
C ALA A 236 -19.63 -5.72 3.86
N VAL A 237 -18.90 -5.78 4.99
CA VAL A 237 -19.25 -5.02 6.21
C VAL A 237 -19.26 -3.52 5.93
N ALA A 238 -18.24 -2.99 5.24
CA ALA A 238 -18.22 -1.58 4.86
C ALA A 238 -19.38 -1.19 3.94
N ALA A 239 -19.73 -2.05 2.99
CA ALA A 239 -20.88 -1.84 2.11
C ALA A 239 -22.22 -1.88 2.87
N ALA A 240 -22.38 -2.81 3.81
CA ALA A 240 -23.57 -2.90 4.66
C ALA A 240 -23.68 -1.70 5.61
N ALA A 241 -22.55 -1.20 6.14
CA ALA A 241 -22.50 -0.03 7.01
C ALA A 241 -22.63 1.32 6.25
N ALA A 242 -22.57 1.32 4.92
CA ALA A 242 -22.58 2.55 4.13
C ALA A 242 -23.78 3.49 4.37
N PRO A 243 -25.02 3.02 4.63
CA PRO A 243 -26.13 3.90 4.99
C PRO A 243 -25.87 4.65 6.31
N LEU A 244 -25.35 3.96 7.33
CA LEU A 244 -24.98 4.56 8.61
C LEU A 244 -23.84 5.56 8.45
N ILE A 245 -22.80 5.19 7.71
CA ILE A 245 -21.65 6.06 7.42
C ILE A 245 -22.10 7.34 6.71
N ARG A 246 -23.02 7.22 5.74
CA ARG A 246 -23.60 8.38 5.04
C ARG A 246 -24.36 9.30 5.99
N LYS A 247 -25.14 8.75 6.92
CA LYS A 247 -25.84 9.53 7.94
C LYS A 247 -24.87 10.30 8.84
N ILE A 248 -23.79 9.65 9.29
CA ILE A 248 -22.75 10.29 10.09
C ILE A 248 -22.02 11.38 9.28
N ALA A 249 -21.75 11.14 8.00
CA ALA A 249 -21.09 12.08 7.09
C ALA A 249 -21.92 13.34 6.76
N GLN A 250 -23.22 13.39 7.12
CA GLN A 250 -24.03 14.61 7.02
C GLN A 250 -23.58 15.69 8.03
N ASN A 251 -22.89 15.31 9.09
CA ASN A 251 -22.27 16.27 10.00
C ASN A 251 -21.10 16.98 9.30
N THR A 252 -21.21 18.29 9.08
CA THR A 252 -20.24 19.10 8.33
C THR A 252 -18.86 19.13 8.98
N THR A 253 -18.78 19.12 10.31
CA THR A 253 -17.51 19.11 11.05
C THR A 253 -16.80 17.79 10.85
N LEU A 254 -17.49 16.66 11.01
CA LEU A 254 -16.94 15.33 10.75
C LEU A 254 -16.53 15.18 9.30
N TRP A 255 -17.34 15.67 8.36
CA TRP A 255 -17.04 15.63 6.94
C TRP A 255 -15.76 16.40 6.57
N ARG A 256 -15.57 17.60 7.15
CA ARG A 256 -14.32 18.36 6.99
C ARG A 256 -13.11 17.57 7.51
N GLY A 257 -13.24 16.91 8.66
CA GLY A 257 -12.21 16.03 9.20
C GLY A 257 -11.89 14.87 8.26
N VAL A 258 -12.91 14.21 7.71
CA VAL A 258 -12.73 13.11 6.72
C VAL A 258 -11.99 13.61 5.47
N ILE A 259 -12.35 14.79 4.95
CA ILE A 259 -11.65 15.40 3.81
C ILE A 259 -10.19 15.67 4.15
N ALA A 260 -9.89 16.27 5.31
CA ALA A 260 -8.53 16.57 5.73
C ALA A 260 -7.66 15.32 5.85
N VAL A 261 -8.18 14.28 6.51
CA VAL A 261 -7.49 12.97 6.61
C VAL A 261 -7.28 12.34 5.24
N ASN A 262 -8.28 12.37 4.36
CA ASN A 262 -8.17 11.79 3.02
C ASN A 262 -7.12 12.52 2.15
N LEU A 263 -7.04 13.84 2.24
CA LEU A 263 -6.03 14.64 1.54
C LEU A 263 -4.61 14.35 2.07
N SER A 264 -4.47 14.04 3.35
CA SER A 264 -3.19 13.75 4.02
C SER A 264 -2.85 12.26 4.05
N ALA A 265 -3.75 11.38 3.59
CA ALA A 265 -3.63 9.94 3.77
C ALA A 265 -2.32 9.37 3.20
N MET A 266 -1.89 9.83 2.04
CA MET A 266 -0.65 9.38 1.40
C MET A 266 0.59 9.88 2.14
N THR A 267 0.59 11.11 2.63
CA THR A 267 1.67 11.67 3.43
C THR A 267 1.77 10.90 4.75
N ILE A 268 0.66 10.69 5.46
CA ILE A 268 0.62 9.87 6.68
C ILE A 268 1.15 8.46 6.39
N TYR A 269 0.69 7.84 5.30
CA TYR A 269 1.10 6.49 4.91
C TYR A 269 2.60 6.38 4.67
N LEU A 270 3.22 7.33 4.00
CA LEU A 270 4.65 7.30 3.70
C LEU A 270 5.50 7.62 4.93
N TRP A 271 5.09 8.57 5.77
CA TRP A 271 5.93 9.13 6.82
C TRP A 271 5.77 8.50 8.21
N HIS A 272 4.71 7.71 8.45
CA HIS A 272 4.50 7.17 9.80
C HIS A 272 5.61 6.23 10.27
N LEU A 273 6.24 5.42 9.40
CA LEU A 273 7.38 4.59 9.79
C LEU A 273 8.65 5.39 10.02
N PRO A 274 9.07 6.33 9.14
CA PRO A 274 10.17 7.23 9.45
C PRO A 274 10.02 7.98 10.78
N ILE A 275 8.81 8.46 11.09
CA ILE A 275 8.52 9.14 12.37
C ILE A 275 8.67 8.16 13.54
N LEU A 276 8.15 6.94 13.40
CA LEU A 276 8.32 5.90 14.42
C LEU A 276 9.80 5.59 14.67
N ILE A 277 10.59 5.48 13.59
CA ILE A 277 12.03 5.25 13.68
C ILE A 277 12.73 6.42 14.37
N ALA A 278 12.41 7.66 13.99
CA ALA A 278 12.98 8.85 14.61
C ALA A 278 12.70 8.91 16.11
N LEU A 279 11.48 8.57 16.54
CA LEU A 279 11.13 8.47 17.96
C LEU A 279 11.95 7.38 18.66
N THR A 280 12.06 6.20 18.06
CA THR A 280 12.83 5.09 18.66
C THR A 280 14.31 5.41 18.79
N VAL A 281 14.88 6.13 17.81
CA VAL A 281 16.26 6.63 17.89
C VAL A 281 16.38 7.69 19.00
N ALA A 282 15.43 8.62 19.10
CA ALA A 282 15.42 9.63 20.17
C ALA A 282 15.30 8.98 21.56
N GLU A 283 14.47 7.95 21.71
CA GLU A 283 14.36 7.17 22.95
C GLU A 283 15.68 6.49 23.33
N LYS A 284 16.40 5.92 22.34
CA LYS A 284 17.73 5.34 22.55
C LYS A 284 18.71 6.41 23.06
N LEU A 285 18.74 7.58 22.42
CA LEU A 285 19.67 8.66 22.76
C LEU A 285 19.38 9.27 24.14
N THR A 286 18.12 9.28 24.56
CA THR A 286 17.70 9.83 25.88
C THR A 286 17.67 8.77 26.99
N GLY A 287 17.89 7.49 26.67
CA GLY A 287 17.79 6.41 27.66
C GLY A 287 16.35 6.04 28.05
N LEU A 288 15.32 6.60 27.40
CA LEU A 288 13.91 6.37 27.70
C LEU A 288 13.31 5.15 26.96
N THR A 289 14.12 4.15 26.69
CA THR A 289 13.69 2.93 25.97
C THR A 289 12.71 2.09 26.80
N ALA A 290 11.67 1.57 26.16
CA ALA A 290 10.78 0.61 26.83
C ALA A 290 11.53 -0.65 27.21
N PRO A 291 11.34 -1.17 28.44
CA PRO A 291 11.82 -2.49 28.78
C PRO A 291 11.16 -3.54 27.91
N THR A 292 11.97 -4.46 27.40
CA THR A 292 11.51 -5.53 26.52
C THR A 292 11.97 -6.88 27.05
N ARG A 293 11.22 -7.93 26.74
CA ARG A 293 11.62 -9.32 26.99
C ARG A 293 11.71 -10.08 25.67
N SER A 294 12.60 -11.04 25.58
CA SER A 294 12.63 -11.99 24.46
C SER A 294 11.61 -13.10 24.72
N SER A 295 10.78 -13.39 23.72
CA SER A 295 9.89 -14.56 23.67
C SER A 295 10.08 -15.23 22.32
N ASP A 296 10.59 -16.46 22.31
CA ASP A 296 10.88 -17.25 21.09
C ASP A 296 11.75 -16.51 20.05
N GLY A 297 12.75 -15.77 20.54
CA GLY A 297 13.63 -14.97 19.70
C GLY A 297 13.01 -13.65 19.17
N ILE A 298 11.81 -13.33 19.59
CA ILE A 298 11.11 -12.09 19.22
C ILE A 298 11.00 -11.19 20.45
N TYR A 299 11.35 -9.92 20.29
CA TYR A 299 11.23 -8.95 21.37
C TYR A 299 9.81 -8.42 21.49
N VAL A 300 9.28 -8.49 22.70
CA VAL A 300 7.97 -7.97 23.07
C VAL A 300 8.11 -7.04 24.28
N PRO A 301 7.24 -6.04 24.46
CA PRO A 301 7.27 -5.19 25.63
C PRO A 301 7.12 -5.99 26.93
N ALA A 302 7.93 -5.68 27.92
CA ALA A 302 7.85 -6.28 29.25
C ALA A 302 6.94 -5.48 30.16
N GLY A 303 5.84 -6.06 30.64
CA GLY A 303 4.99 -5.46 31.67
C GLY A 303 3.96 -4.44 31.17
N ASN A 304 3.28 -3.78 32.12
CA ASN A 304 2.21 -2.81 31.89
C ASN A 304 2.78 -1.36 31.91
N TYR A 305 3.28 -0.90 30.80
CA TYR A 305 3.82 0.47 30.65
C TYR A 305 2.80 1.41 29.99
N TRP A 306 1.61 1.54 30.52
CA TRP A 306 0.54 2.39 29.95
C TRP A 306 0.95 3.86 29.81
N SER A 307 1.71 4.40 30.76
CA SER A 307 2.24 5.77 30.68
C SER A 307 3.23 5.93 29.53
N TRP A 308 4.16 4.99 29.38
CA TRP A 308 5.11 5.01 28.27
C TRP A 308 4.39 4.90 26.91
N TRP A 309 3.42 3.97 26.80
CA TRP A 309 2.61 3.84 25.59
C TRP A 309 1.81 5.10 25.28
N GLY A 310 1.26 5.75 26.29
CA GLY A 310 0.51 7.00 26.14
C GLY A 310 1.38 8.14 25.62
N ILE A 311 2.55 8.35 26.24
CA ILE A 311 3.52 9.36 25.80
C ILE A 311 4.01 9.08 24.39
N HIS A 312 4.40 7.82 24.11
CA HIS A 312 4.88 7.42 22.78
C HIS A 312 3.82 7.63 21.70
N ALA A 313 2.57 7.24 21.96
CA ALA A 313 1.46 7.48 21.04
C ALA A 313 1.20 8.97 20.83
N PHE A 314 1.25 9.79 21.88
CA PHE A 314 1.11 11.23 21.78
C PHE A 314 2.21 11.85 20.92
N LEU A 315 3.47 11.54 21.20
CA LEU A 315 4.62 12.03 20.41
C LEU A 315 4.56 11.58 18.95
N PHE A 316 4.15 10.33 18.71
CA PHE A 316 3.94 9.82 17.37
C PHE A 316 2.87 10.59 16.62
N ILE A 317 1.70 10.80 17.22
CA ILE A 317 0.60 11.56 16.60
C ILE A 317 1.04 13.01 16.36
N ALA A 318 1.68 13.66 17.32
CA ALA A 318 2.21 15.01 17.18
C ALA A 318 3.23 15.09 16.03
N GLY A 319 4.16 14.15 15.96
CA GLY A 319 5.13 14.04 14.86
C GLY A 319 4.48 13.88 13.49
N VAL A 320 3.47 13.02 13.39
CA VAL A 320 2.69 12.84 12.16
C VAL A 320 1.98 14.14 11.76
N MET A 321 1.32 14.82 12.71
CA MET A 321 0.65 16.07 12.43
C MET A 321 1.61 17.17 11.99
N LEU A 322 2.76 17.27 12.63
CA LEU A 322 3.81 18.22 12.26
C LEU A 322 4.33 17.97 10.84
N VAL A 323 4.68 16.73 10.51
CA VAL A 323 5.17 16.35 9.19
C VAL A 323 4.12 16.59 8.11
N VAL A 324 2.86 16.19 8.36
CA VAL A 324 1.74 16.45 7.43
C VAL A 324 1.59 17.95 7.20
N ARG A 325 1.61 18.77 8.27
CA ARG A 325 1.47 20.23 8.17
C ARG A 325 2.58 20.88 7.35
N PHE A 326 3.81 20.40 7.53
CA PHE A 326 4.98 20.91 6.81
C PHE A 326 5.00 20.46 5.35
N LEU A 327 4.83 19.17 5.11
CA LEU A 327 4.91 18.60 3.77
C LEU A 327 3.70 18.95 2.89
N TRP A 328 2.54 19.22 3.48
CA TRP A 328 1.37 19.66 2.73
C TRP A 328 1.66 20.86 1.84
N VAL A 329 2.49 21.80 2.32
CA VAL A 329 2.90 22.97 1.53
C VAL A 329 3.74 22.52 0.34
N ILE A 330 4.73 21.65 0.56
CA ILE A 330 5.66 21.18 -0.48
C ILE A 330 4.94 20.32 -1.52
N GLU A 331 4.10 19.41 -1.08
CA GLU A 331 3.32 18.52 -1.95
C GLU A 331 2.31 19.27 -2.84
N ASN A 332 1.87 20.46 -2.43
CA ASN A 332 0.95 21.29 -3.19
C ASN A 332 1.61 22.38 -4.06
N ILE A 333 2.94 22.48 -4.05
CA ILE A 333 3.65 23.37 -4.99
C ILE A 333 3.39 22.92 -6.43
N LYS A 334 2.85 23.80 -7.26
CA LYS A 334 2.61 23.50 -8.67
C LYS A 334 3.94 23.46 -9.43
N LEU A 335 4.26 22.33 -10.02
CA LEU A 335 5.43 22.13 -10.86
C LEU A 335 4.98 22.19 -12.33
N PRO A 336 5.40 23.22 -13.13
CA PRO A 336 4.90 23.39 -14.51
C PRO A 336 5.05 22.14 -15.38
N ILE A 337 6.19 21.46 -15.30
CA ILE A 337 6.45 20.21 -16.08
C ILE A 337 5.55 19.06 -15.65
N TRP A 338 5.25 18.97 -14.34
CA TRP A 338 4.47 17.88 -13.77
C TRP A 338 2.97 18.12 -13.88
N ASP A 339 2.53 19.35 -13.61
CA ASP A 339 1.11 19.70 -13.47
C ASP A 339 0.48 20.20 -14.78
N SER A 340 1.27 20.71 -15.72
CA SER A 340 0.74 21.22 -16.99
C SER A 340 0.49 20.11 -18.02
N PRO A 341 -0.75 19.85 -18.41
CA PRO A 341 -1.07 18.85 -19.44
C PRO A 341 -0.48 19.19 -20.82
N SER A 342 -0.23 20.47 -21.08
CA SER A 342 0.22 20.98 -22.38
C SER A 342 1.72 20.85 -22.64
N SER A 343 2.51 20.44 -21.64
CA SER A 343 3.99 20.39 -21.77
C SER A 343 4.51 19.35 -22.76
N PHE A 344 3.69 18.40 -23.21
CA PHE A 344 4.10 17.32 -24.09
C PHE A 344 3.12 17.10 -25.23
N LYS A 345 3.64 16.70 -26.40
CA LYS A 345 2.79 16.28 -27.53
C LYS A 345 2.06 14.98 -27.17
N LYS A 346 0.73 14.96 -27.38
CA LYS A 346 -0.06 13.75 -27.17
C LYS A 346 0.40 12.63 -28.08
N PRO A 347 0.78 11.44 -27.56
CA PRO A 347 1.13 10.28 -28.39
C PRO A 347 -0.10 9.73 -29.12
N LYS A 348 0.14 8.94 -30.20
CA LYS A 348 -0.94 8.21 -30.87
C LYS A 348 -1.60 7.22 -29.90
N ALA A 349 -2.90 6.95 -30.02
CA ALA A 349 -3.69 6.18 -29.05
C ALA A 349 -3.11 4.79 -28.75
N LYS A 350 -2.54 4.09 -29.75
CA LYS A 350 -1.87 2.78 -29.57
C LYS A 350 -0.60 2.93 -28.72
N ILE A 351 0.19 3.95 -29.00
CA ILE A 351 1.43 4.26 -28.28
C ILE A 351 1.11 4.72 -26.86
N GLU A 352 0.07 5.55 -26.68
CA GLU A 352 -0.42 6.00 -25.37
C GLU A 352 -0.70 4.80 -24.44
N LYS A 353 -1.40 3.78 -24.93
CA LYS A 353 -1.69 2.58 -24.13
C LYS A 353 -0.43 1.81 -23.75
N VAL A 354 0.47 1.62 -24.70
CA VAL A 354 1.72 0.88 -24.46
C VAL A 354 2.58 1.59 -23.43
N ILE A 355 2.86 2.89 -23.59
CA ILE A 355 3.68 3.63 -22.63
C ILE A 355 3.01 3.76 -21.27
N SER A 356 1.66 3.83 -21.19
CA SER A 356 0.93 3.81 -19.92
C SER A 356 1.16 2.50 -19.17
N ILE A 357 0.96 1.37 -19.82
CA ILE A 357 1.11 0.05 -19.22
C ILE A 357 2.56 -0.18 -18.81
N THR A 358 3.51 0.06 -19.73
CA THR A 358 4.95 -0.06 -19.44
C THR A 358 5.37 0.83 -18.27
N GLY A 359 4.87 2.08 -18.23
CA GLY A 359 5.16 3.01 -17.16
C GLY A 359 4.66 2.52 -15.79
N VAL A 360 3.42 2.00 -15.73
CA VAL A 360 2.87 1.45 -14.48
C VAL A 360 3.61 0.20 -14.03
N VAL A 361 3.90 -0.72 -14.96
CA VAL A 361 4.67 -1.93 -14.65
C VAL A 361 6.05 -1.56 -14.12
N ALA A 362 6.74 -0.61 -14.76
CA ALA A 362 8.03 -0.11 -14.29
C ALA A 362 7.93 0.50 -12.89
N CYS A 363 6.94 1.36 -12.64
CA CYS A 363 6.70 1.90 -11.29
C CYS A 363 6.43 0.79 -10.26
N GLY A 364 5.60 -0.20 -10.60
CA GLY A 364 5.28 -1.32 -9.72
C GLY A 364 6.52 -2.15 -9.37
N VAL A 365 7.33 -2.51 -10.38
CA VAL A 365 8.59 -3.23 -10.19
C VAL A 365 9.55 -2.42 -9.31
N ALA A 366 9.74 -1.14 -9.60
CA ALA A 366 10.63 -0.28 -8.82
C ALA A 366 10.21 -0.19 -7.34
N LEU A 367 8.91 -0.07 -7.08
CA LEU A 367 8.37 0.00 -5.71
C LEU A 367 8.52 -1.32 -4.96
N LEU A 368 8.37 -2.46 -5.63
CA LEU A 368 8.67 -3.77 -5.07
C LEU A 368 10.16 -3.93 -4.79
N MET A 369 11.04 -3.45 -5.69
CA MET A 369 12.48 -3.43 -5.47
C MET A 369 12.83 -2.59 -4.23
N PHE A 370 12.31 -1.39 -4.07
CA PHE A 370 12.51 -0.58 -2.87
C PHE A 370 12.03 -1.27 -1.60
N ALA A 371 10.86 -1.92 -1.65
CA ALA A 371 10.34 -2.66 -0.50
C ALA A 371 11.22 -3.86 -0.11
N ALA A 372 11.91 -4.47 -1.08
CA ALA A 372 12.79 -5.61 -0.87
C ALA A 372 14.21 -5.20 -0.44
N THR A 373 14.77 -4.14 -1.02
CA THR A 373 16.18 -3.74 -0.79
C THR A 373 16.35 -2.72 0.33
N GLY A 374 15.31 -1.93 0.61
CA GLY A 374 15.44 -0.76 1.46
C GLY A 374 16.26 0.36 0.80
N LEU A 375 16.65 1.33 1.61
CA LEU A 375 17.57 2.41 1.24
C LEU A 375 18.97 2.20 1.85
N ALA A 376 19.22 1.06 2.52
CA ALA A 376 20.51 0.78 3.12
C ALA A 376 21.61 0.68 2.06
N GLY A 377 22.65 1.51 2.19
CA GLY A 377 23.74 1.58 1.23
C GLY A 377 23.35 2.11 -0.15
N PHE A 378 22.29 2.95 -0.19
CA PHE A 378 21.89 3.68 -1.40
C PHE A 378 23.08 4.51 -1.92
N PRO A 379 23.32 4.56 -3.25
CA PRO A 379 22.54 3.90 -4.33
C PRO A 379 23.10 2.52 -4.76
N THR A 380 24.25 2.08 -4.26
CA THR A 380 25.09 1.06 -4.91
C THR A 380 24.98 -0.34 -4.30
N ARG A 381 24.58 -0.45 -3.03
CA ARG A 381 24.53 -1.75 -2.35
C ARG A 381 23.52 -2.69 -3.04
N VAL A 382 23.99 -3.89 -3.35
CA VAL A 382 23.17 -4.96 -3.93
C VAL A 382 22.63 -5.84 -2.80
N ALA A 383 21.31 -6.03 -2.80
CA ALA A 383 20.64 -7.02 -1.96
C ALA A 383 20.18 -8.19 -2.84
N ASN A 384 20.36 -9.43 -2.36
CA ASN A 384 19.86 -10.61 -3.05
C ASN A 384 18.43 -10.92 -2.58
N TYR A 385 17.48 -10.87 -3.50
CA TYR A 385 16.10 -11.26 -3.23
C TYR A 385 15.68 -12.40 -4.16
N ALA A 386 15.44 -13.58 -3.58
CA ALA A 386 15.10 -14.80 -4.32
C ALA A 386 16.06 -15.12 -5.49
N GLY A 387 17.38 -14.92 -5.29
CA GLY A 387 18.41 -15.16 -6.28
C GLY A 387 18.62 -14.03 -7.31
N VAL A 388 17.84 -12.95 -7.22
CA VAL A 388 17.97 -11.78 -8.10
C VAL A 388 18.73 -10.68 -7.36
N PRO A 389 19.86 -10.19 -7.90
CA PRO A 389 20.57 -9.05 -7.34
C PRO A 389 19.79 -7.77 -7.61
N LEU A 390 19.26 -7.15 -6.56
CA LEU A 390 18.49 -5.91 -6.61
C LEU A 390 19.29 -4.76 -5.97
N ASN A 391 19.08 -3.56 -6.49
CA ASN A 391 19.76 -2.37 -6.02
C ASN A 391 18.79 -1.17 -6.04
N SER A 392 18.85 -0.35 -4.99
CA SER A 392 17.93 0.77 -4.80
C SER A 392 18.18 1.93 -5.77
N GLY A 393 19.40 2.10 -6.28
CA GLY A 393 19.69 3.07 -7.34
C GLY A 393 19.04 2.68 -8.68
N LEU A 394 19.09 1.38 -9.04
CA LEU A 394 18.38 0.86 -10.20
C LEU A 394 16.86 1.00 -10.01
N ALA A 395 16.34 0.72 -8.81
CA ALA A 395 14.94 0.93 -8.51
C ALA A 395 14.52 2.38 -8.73
N LEU A 396 15.33 3.35 -8.30
CA LEU A 396 15.07 4.76 -8.53
C LEU A 396 15.06 5.10 -10.04
N ALA A 397 16.03 4.62 -10.80
CA ALA A 397 16.10 4.83 -12.25
C ALA A 397 14.85 4.28 -12.96
N ILE A 398 14.44 3.06 -12.63
CA ILE A 398 13.23 2.43 -13.18
C ILE A 398 11.98 3.22 -12.77
N LEU A 399 11.91 3.72 -11.53
CA LEU A 399 10.78 4.54 -11.08
C LEU A 399 10.68 5.88 -11.81
N VAL A 400 11.81 6.54 -12.05
CA VAL A 400 11.88 7.79 -12.84
C VAL A 400 11.40 7.55 -14.28
N LEU A 401 11.90 6.51 -14.92
CA LEU A 401 11.47 6.13 -16.28
C LEU A 401 9.98 5.78 -16.32
N GLY A 402 9.52 4.95 -15.39
CA GLY A 402 8.12 4.57 -15.27
C GLY A 402 7.19 5.76 -15.04
N GLY A 403 7.53 6.61 -14.09
CA GLY A 403 6.79 7.85 -13.79
C GLY A 403 6.74 8.80 -14.99
N THR A 404 7.85 8.93 -15.74
CA THR A 404 7.91 9.71 -16.97
C THR A 404 6.99 9.14 -18.05
N PHE A 405 6.98 7.82 -18.24
CA PHE A 405 6.08 7.17 -19.19
C PHE A 405 4.60 7.38 -18.84
N VAL A 406 4.24 7.21 -17.58
CA VAL A 406 2.86 7.49 -17.13
C VAL A 406 2.52 8.96 -17.33
N ARG A 407 3.46 9.88 -17.08
CA ARG A 407 3.28 11.32 -17.30
C ARG A 407 3.08 11.66 -18.78
N LEU A 408 3.90 11.10 -19.66
CA LEU A 408 3.80 11.31 -21.11
C LEU A 408 2.48 10.80 -21.67
N SER A 409 1.99 9.66 -21.17
CA SER A 409 0.69 9.11 -21.57
C SER A 409 -0.48 10.01 -21.18
N GLY A 410 -0.33 10.81 -20.11
CA GLY A 410 -1.31 11.77 -19.65
C GLY A 410 -1.33 13.11 -20.38
N ALA A 411 -0.52 13.28 -21.44
CA ALA A 411 -0.50 14.53 -22.21
C ALA A 411 -1.83 14.76 -22.95
N VAL A 412 -2.35 15.98 -22.88
CA VAL A 412 -3.60 16.39 -23.55
C VAL A 412 -3.27 17.29 -24.72
N ARG A 413 -3.96 17.14 -25.85
CA ARG A 413 -3.86 18.11 -26.95
C ARG A 413 -4.46 19.43 -26.47
N VAL A 414 -3.68 20.49 -26.52
CA VAL A 414 -4.23 21.85 -26.45
C VAL A 414 -4.92 22.11 -27.80
N PRO A 415 -6.18 22.50 -27.82
CA PRO A 415 -6.78 23.01 -29.05
C PRO A 415 -5.88 24.17 -29.54
N LYS A 416 -5.52 24.18 -30.84
CA LYS A 416 -4.96 25.36 -31.44
C LYS A 416 -5.99 26.46 -31.18
N GLN A 417 -5.63 27.52 -30.45
CA GLN A 417 -6.33 28.76 -30.56
C GLN A 417 -6.15 29.18 -32.02
N ASP A 418 -7.22 29.06 -32.80
CA ASP A 418 -7.26 29.67 -34.11
C ASP A 418 -7.03 31.15 -33.82
N SER A 419 -5.84 31.60 -34.21
CA SER A 419 -5.48 33.02 -34.23
C SER A 419 -6.43 33.71 -35.23
N ALA A 420 -7.50 34.31 -34.67
CA ALA A 420 -8.33 35.24 -35.38
C ALA A 420 -7.59 36.60 -35.55
#